data_056c42eac31d1d1693388804b441a39b
#
_entry.id   056c42eac31d1d1693388804b441a39b
#
_cell.length_a   1.000
_cell.length_b   1.000
_cell.length_c   1.000
_cell.angle_alpha   90.00
_cell.angle_beta   90.00
_cell.angle_gamma   90.00
#
_symmetry.space_group_name_H-M   'P 1'
#
loop_
_entity.id
_entity.type
_entity.pdbx_description
1 polymer ?
#
loop_
_entity_poly.entity_id
_entity_poly.type
_entity_poly.pdbx_seq_one_letter_code
_entity_poly.pdbx_strand_id
1 'polypeptide(L)'
;MSEGGAARTHSGWRHVPPIEPPPTRWVMPSTGPIDDSDIVAVGADLEPGTLLSAYRSGLFPMPFDRRRVAWFSPDPRGVLPLDGVHVSRSLRRSLRRYVVQFDTAFQRVMEACADSRRPGGWINHQFVAAYTQLHELGWAHSVEVFERGGRELVGGLYGVRIDGLFAGESMFHLANDA
;
A
#
# COMPACT_ATOMS: atom_id res chain seq x y z
N MET A 1 -27.81 -20.16 29.26
CA MET A 1 -27.15 -18.90 29.62
C MET A 1 -25.94 -18.79 28.67
N SER A 2 -26.09 -18.02 27.63
CA SER A 2 -25.13 -17.85 26.55
C SER A 2 -24.33 -16.56 26.81
N GLU A 3 -23.07 -16.70 27.17
CA GLU A 3 -22.19 -15.54 27.28
C GLU A 3 -21.71 -15.15 25.89
N GLY A 4 -22.12 -13.97 25.49
CA GLY A 4 -21.74 -13.33 24.24
C GLY A 4 -20.25 -12.98 24.25
N GLY A 5 -19.52 -13.54 23.28
CA GLY A 5 -18.16 -13.13 23.00
C GLY A 5 -18.12 -11.67 22.52
N ALA A 6 -17.71 -10.77 23.38
CA ALA A 6 -17.48 -9.38 23.03
C ALA A 6 -16.40 -9.29 21.94
N ALA A 7 -16.79 -8.83 20.77
CA ALA A 7 -15.89 -8.45 19.71
C ALA A 7 -14.95 -7.37 20.25
N ARG A 8 -13.64 -7.66 20.33
CA ARG A 8 -12.63 -6.66 20.67
C ARG A 8 -12.58 -5.66 19.53
N THR A 9 -13.19 -4.51 19.77
CA THR A 9 -13.05 -3.36 18.90
C THR A 9 -11.57 -2.96 18.84
N HIS A 10 -10.98 -3.01 17.66
CA HIS A 10 -9.66 -2.45 17.42
C HIS A 10 -9.76 -0.93 17.58
N SER A 11 -9.42 -0.46 18.77
CA SER A 11 -9.41 0.97 19.10
C SER A 11 -8.17 1.60 18.47
N GLY A 12 -8.37 2.41 17.44
CA GLY A 12 -7.28 3.23 16.90
C GLY A 12 -7.53 3.84 15.53
N TRP A 13 -8.27 3.17 14.66
CA TRP A 13 -8.46 3.71 13.31
C TRP A 13 -9.57 4.77 13.30
N ARG A 14 -9.15 6.04 13.20
CA ARG A 14 -10.09 7.14 12.98
C ARG A 14 -10.27 7.30 11.47
N HIS A 15 -11.46 7.05 10.98
CA HIS A 15 -11.82 7.39 9.61
C HIS A 15 -11.85 8.92 9.48
N VAL A 16 -10.73 9.49 9.03
CA VAL A 16 -10.69 10.88 8.56
C VAL A 16 -11.03 10.84 7.08
N PRO A 17 -12.05 11.58 6.61
CA PRO A 17 -12.33 11.65 5.18
C PRO A 17 -11.09 12.17 4.45
N PRO A 18 -10.69 11.55 3.33
CA PRO A 18 -9.53 12.00 2.59
C PRO A 18 -9.77 13.39 1.97
N ILE A 19 -8.70 14.16 1.89
CA ILE A 19 -8.69 15.49 1.25
C ILE A 19 -8.38 15.29 -0.22
N GLU A 20 -9.28 15.74 -1.09
CA GLU A 20 -9.05 15.70 -2.54
C GLU A 20 -8.00 16.72 -2.94
N PRO A 21 -6.88 16.29 -3.57
CA PRO A 21 -5.86 17.21 -4.06
C PRO A 21 -6.33 17.94 -5.32
N PRO A 22 -5.62 19.01 -5.73
CA PRO A 22 -5.83 19.63 -7.02
C PRO A 22 -5.76 18.59 -8.16
N PRO A 23 -6.60 18.74 -9.20
CA PRO A 23 -6.61 17.82 -10.32
C PRO A 23 -5.28 17.83 -11.06
N THR A 24 -4.91 16.69 -11.63
CA THR A 24 -3.73 16.58 -12.47
C THR A 24 -3.90 17.33 -13.81
N ARG A 25 -2.80 17.85 -14.34
CA ARG A 25 -2.72 18.37 -15.71
C ARG A 25 -2.50 17.29 -16.78
N TRP A 26 -2.24 16.06 -16.35
CA TRP A 26 -1.93 14.96 -17.24
C TRP A 26 -3.20 14.17 -17.59
N VAL A 27 -3.28 13.74 -18.84
CA VAL A 27 -4.34 12.84 -19.28
C VAL A 27 -3.82 11.41 -19.09
N MET A 28 -4.49 10.66 -18.22
CA MET A 28 -4.17 9.24 -18.07
C MET A 28 -4.62 8.48 -19.31
N PRO A 29 -3.78 7.58 -19.86
CA PRO A 29 -4.19 6.77 -21.00
C PRO A 29 -5.36 5.87 -20.58
N SER A 30 -6.25 5.58 -21.54
CA SER A 30 -7.23 4.51 -21.38
C SER A 30 -6.48 3.18 -21.34
N THR A 31 -6.84 2.34 -20.38
CA THR A 31 -6.18 1.07 -20.11
C THR A 31 -6.13 0.17 -21.33
N GLY A 32 -4.98 -0.36 -21.59
CA GLY A 32 -4.63 -1.37 -22.56
C GLY A 32 -3.12 -1.38 -22.70
N PRO A 33 -2.44 -2.54 -22.55
CA PRO A 33 -1.00 -2.60 -22.74
C PRO A 33 -0.66 -2.16 -24.17
N ILE A 34 0.39 -1.34 -24.28
CA ILE A 34 0.93 -0.93 -25.59
C ILE A 34 1.66 -2.13 -26.22
N ASP A 35 2.14 -3.01 -25.38
CA ASP A 35 2.86 -4.25 -25.73
C ASP A 35 2.80 -5.26 -24.56
N ASP A 36 3.60 -6.33 -24.65
CA ASP A 36 3.69 -7.37 -23.61
C ASP A 36 4.37 -6.90 -22.30
N SER A 37 4.67 -5.61 -22.14
CA SER A 37 5.41 -5.07 -20.98
C SER A 37 4.53 -4.55 -19.84
N ASP A 38 3.20 -4.57 -19.97
CA ASP A 38 2.24 -3.96 -19.04
C ASP A 38 2.39 -2.43 -18.88
N ILE A 39 3.35 -1.80 -19.56
CA ILE A 39 3.56 -0.35 -19.52
C ILE A 39 2.59 0.32 -20.50
N VAL A 40 1.80 1.26 -19.99
CA VAL A 40 0.83 2.01 -20.80
C VAL A 40 1.27 3.45 -21.07
N ALA A 41 2.18 3.99 -20.26
CA ALA A 41 2.75 5.33 -20.46
C ALA A 41 4.09 5.49 -19.74
N VAL A 42 4.88 6.49 -20.17
CA VAL A 42 6.12 6.90 -19.50
C VAL A 42 6.13 8.42 -19.40
N GLY A 43 6.43 8.94 -18.21
CA GLY A 43 6.46 10.38 -17.93
C GLY A 43 5.42 10.77 -16.88
N ALA A 44 4.94 12.02 -16.95
CA ALA A 44 4.16 12.69 -15.91
C ALA A 44 4.95 12.87 -14.59
N ASP A 45 4.23 13.23 -13.52
CA ASP A 45 4.77 13.48 -12.19
C ASP A 45 4.14 12.54 -11.15
N LEU A 46 4.60 12.64 -9.91
CA LEU A 46 4.06 11.89 -8.77
C LEU A 46 3.25 12.80 -7.83
N GLU A 47 2.73 13.92 -8.34
CA GLU A 47 1.84 14.77 -7.55
C GLU A 47 0.58 14.00 -7.12
N PRO A 48 0.02 14.29 -5.95
CA PRO A 48 -1.14 13.54 -5.43
C PRO A 48 -2.31 13.43 -6.39
N GLY A 49 -2.65 14.51 -7.12
CA GLY A 49 -3.71 14.49 -8.12
C GLY A 49 -3.41 13.57 -9.30
N THR A 50 -2.13 13.48 -9.70
CA THR A 50 -1.68 12.59 -10.78
C THR A 50 -1.76 11.13 -10.32
N LEU A 51 -1.28 10.83 -9.13
CA LEU A 51 -1.36 9.49 -8.56
C LEU A 51 -2.81 9.02 -8.43
N LEU A 52 -3.70 9.84 -7.85
CA LEU A 52 -5.11 9.45 -7.69
C LEU A 52 -5.82 9.28 -9.02
N SER A 53 -5.55 10.13 -10.01
CA SER A 53 -6.10 9.96 -11.37
C SER A 53 -5.65 8.64 -11.99
N ALA A 54 -4.38 8.27 -11.82
CA ALA A 54 -3.83 7.01 -12.29
C ALA A 54 -4.49 5.81 -11.60
N TYR A 55 -4.55 5.79 -10.27
CA TYR A 55 -5.19 4.70 -9.52
C TYR A 55 -6.66 4.54 -9.87
N ARG A 56 -7.40 5.63 -10.03
CA ARG A 56 -8.81 5.62 -10.49
C ARG A 56 -8.97 5.07 -11.90
N SER A 57 -7.91 5.16 -12.71
CA SER A 57 -7.85 4.59 -14.06
C SER A 57 -7.24 3.17 -14.09
N GLY A 58 -7.01 2.54 -12.95
CA GLY A 58 -6.42 1.20 -12.85
C GLY A 58 -4.91 1.14 -13.09
N LEU A 59 -4.22 2.28 -13.06
CA LEU A 59 -2.78 2.37 -13.27
C LEU A 59 -2.03 2.52 -11.95
N PHE A 60 -0.78 2.04 -11.91
CA PHE A 60 0.13 2.31 -10.81
C PHE A 60 1.52 2.70 -11.32
N PRO A 61 2.28 3.52 -10.59
CA PRO A 61 3.59 4.00 -11.02
C PRO A 61 4.72 3.09 -10.58
N MET A 62 5.74 2.98 -11.41
CA MET A 62 7.06 2.45 -11.03
C MET A 62 8.16 3.36 -11.63
N PRO A 63 9.38 3.38 -11.07
CA PRO A 63 10.49 4.07 -11.69
C PRO A 63 10.79 3.45 -13.07
N PHE A 64 10.83 4.27 -14.10
CA PHE A 64 11.32 3.85 -15.42
C PHE A 64 12.83 4.03 -15.52
N ASP A 65 13.30 5.19 -15.12
CA ASP A 65 14.71 5.51 -14.97
C ASP A 65 14.93 6.51 -13.80
N ARG A 66 16.09 7.16 -13.74
CA ARG A 66 16.41 8.11 -12.65
C ARG A 66 15.48 9.34 -12.58
N ARG A 67 14.75 9.65 -13.65
CA ARG A 67 13.94 10.88 -13.79
C ARG A 67 12.51 10.65 -14.21
N ARG A 68 12.21 9.51 -14.81
CA ARG A 68 10.89 9.24 -15.39
C ARG A 68 10.18 8.13 -14.64
N VAL A 69 8.88 8.21 -14.64
CA VAL A 69 7.95 7.21 -14.10
C VAL A 69 7.33 6.44 -15.26
N ALA A 70 7.17 5.15 -15.11
CA ALA A 70 6.33 4.32 -15.97
C ALA A 70 5.01 4.03 -15.27
N TRP A 71 3.93 3.99 -16.03
CA TRP A 71 2.59 3.67 -15.56
C TRP A 71 2.21 2.30 -16.07
N PHE A 72 1.85 1.41 -15.16
CA PHE A 72 1.59 0.01 -15.43
C PHE A 72 0.10 -0.31 -15.32
N SER A 73 -0.37 -1.20 -16.19
CA SER A 73 -1.72 -1.78 -16.15
C SER A 73 -1.66 -3.26 -16.54
N PRO A 74 -1.18 -4.15 -15.66
CA PRO A 74 -1.12 -5.58 -15.96
C PRO A 74 -2.51 -6.18 -16.18
N ASP A 75 -2.59 -7.08 -17.17
CA ASP A 75 -3.77 -7.91 -17.47
C ASP A 75 -3.30 -9.34 -17.77
N PRO A 76 -3.66 -10.35 -16.94
CA PRO A 76 -4.58 -10.28 -15.79
C PRO A 76 -3.93 -9.63 -14.53
N ARG A 77 -4.75 -8.96 -13.73
CA ARG A 77 -4.37 -8.39 -12.44
C ARG A 77 -4.78 -9.29 -11.28
N GLY A 78 -3.84 -9.62 -10.40
CA GLY A 78 -4.14 -10.37 -9.18
C GLY A 78 -4.96 -9.54 -8.20
N VAL A 79 -6.05 -10.11 -7.69
CA VAL A 79 -6.88 -9.49 -6.65
C VAL A 79 -7.12 -10.48 -5.51
N LEU A 80 -7.20 -9.97 -4.29
CA LEU A 80 -7.56 -10.74 -3.10
C LEU A 80 -8.93 -10.24 -2.62
N PRO A 81 -10.04 -11.00 -2.85
CA PRO A 81 -11.34 -10.65 -2.30
C PRO A 81 -11.31 -10.63 -0.76
N LEU A 82 -12.07 -9.73 -0.14
CA LEU A 82 -12.09 -9.58 1.33
C LEU A 82 -12.52 -10.85 2.06
N ASP A 83 -13.38 -11.66 1.45
CA ASP A 83 -13.85 -12.95 1.94
C ASP A 83 -12.99 -14.14 1.47
N GLY A 84 -12.00 -13.90 0.59
CA GLY A 84 -11.14 -14.92 -0.01
C GLY A 84 -9.87 -15.25 0.78
N VAL A 85 -9.64 -14.62 1.93
CA VAL A 85 -8.41 -14.82 2.70
C VAL A 85 -8.41 -16.14 3.45
N HIS A 86 -7.54 -17.07 3.04
CA HIS A 86 -7.33 -18.31 3.76
C HIS A 86 -6.30 -18.16 4.90
N VAL A 87 -6.76 -18.21 6.14
CA VAL A 87 -5.89 -18.18 7.31
C VAL A 87 -5.60 -19.59 7.80
N SER A 88 -4.39 -20.09 7.51
CA SER A 88 -3.95 -21.42 7.94
C SER A 88 -3.86 -21.56 9.47
N ARG A 89 -3.81 -22.81 9.97
CA ARG A 89 -3.63 -23.06 11.41
C ARG A 89 -2.28 -22.52 11.92
N SER A 90 -1.23 -22.57 11.13
CA SER A 90 0.08 -22.02 11.46
C SER A 90 0.03 -20.51 11.58
N LEU A 91 -0.55 -19.82 10.58
CA LEU A 91 -0.71 -18.39 10.61
C LEU A 91 -1.52 -17.90 11.82
N ARG A 92 -2.65 -18.58 12.15
CA ARG A 92 -3.42 -18.27 13.38
C ARG A 92 -2.59 -18.38 14.67
N ARG A 93 -1.61 -19.31 14.70
CA ARG A 93 -0.71 -19.44 15.84
C ARG A 93 0.30 -18.30 15.87
N SER A 94 0.86 -17.93 14.73
CA SER A 94 1.81 -16.83 14.58
C SER A 94 1.18 -15.48 14.94
N LEU A 95 -0.07 -15.23 14.57
CA LEU A 95 -0.82 -14.01 14.93
C LEU A 95 -0.86 -13.73 16.44
N ARG A 96 -0.70 -14.74 17.29
CA ARG A 96 -0.66 -14.52 18.74
C ARG A 96 0.63 -13.85 19.22
N ARG A 97 1.68 -13.86 18.41
CA ARG A 97 2.98 -13.24 18.70
C ARG A 97 3.01 -11.77 18.34
N TYR A 98 2.07 -11.33 17.51
CA TYR A 98 2.08 -10.00 16.92
C TYR A 98 0.90 -9.14 17.36
N VAL A 99 1.07 -7.84 17.18
CA VAL A 99 0.03 -6.82 17.27
C VAL A 99 0.01 -6.09 15.93
N VAL A 100 -1.16 -6.02 15.32
CA VAL A 100 -1.36 -5.28 14.06
C VAL A 100 -1.92 -3.91 14.38
N GLN A 101 -1.34 -2.88 13.76
CA GLN A 101 -1.79 -1.49 13.85
C GLN A 101 -2.00 -0.93 12.45
N PHE A 102 -2.66 0.21 12.36
CA PHE A 102 -2.95 0.90 11.10
C PHE A 102 -2.57 2.37 11.24
N ASP A 103 -1.83 2.90 10.27
CA ASP A 103 -1.45 4.31 10.16
C ASP A 103 -0.74 4.89 11.40
N THR A 104 -0.06 4.05 12.18
CA THR A 104 0.67 4.47 13.38
C THR A 104 2.16 4.70 13.13
N ALA A 105 2.69 4.16 12.02
CA ALA A 105 4.10 4.23 11.69
C ALA A 105 4.35 4.24 10.17
N PHE A 106 3.52 4.95 9.40
CA PHE A 106 3.59 5.00 7.93
C PHE A 106 5.00 5.27 7.42
N GLN A 107 5.66 6.29 7.94
CA GLN A 107 7.01 6.66 7.55
C GLN A 107 8.01 5.50 7.75
N ARG A 108 7.93 4.78 8.87
CA ARG A 108 8.79 3.62 9.14
C ARG A 108 8.53 2.46 8.17
N VAL A 109 7.27 2.24 7.78
CA VAL A 109 6.91 1.25 6.76
C VAL A 109 7.49 1.64 5.41
N MET A 110 7.36 2.90 5.01
CA MET A 110 7.94 3.42 3.75
C MET A 110 9.47 3.25 3.72
N GLU A 111 10.17 3.61 4.79
CA GLU A 111 11.62 3.47 4.91
C GLU A 111 12.05 2.01 4.83
N ALA A 112 11.34 1.11 5.51
CA ALA A 112 11.62 -0.33 5.45
C ALA A 112 11.34 -0.94 4.07
N CYS A 113 10.29 -0.48 3.39
CA CYS A 113 10.00 -0.86 2.00
C CYS A 113 11.03 -0.31 1.01
N ALA A 114 11.60 0.87 1.26
CA ALA A 114 12.61 1.52 0.42
C ALA A 114 14.05 1.06 0.70
N ASP A 115 14.28 0.12 1.63
CA ASP A 115 15.62 -0.37 1.94
C ASP A 115 16.26 -1.00 0.70
N SER A 116 17.34 -0.37 0.22
CA SER A 116 18.08 -0.77 -0.97
C SER A 116 18.75 -2.15 -0.88
N ARG A 117 18.86 -2.71 0.34
CA ARG A 117 19.36 -4.07 0.57
C ARG A 117 18.35 -5.15 0.24
N ARG A 118 17.08 -4.79 0.06
CA ARG A 118 16.02 -5.73 -0.31
C ARG A 118 16.15 -6.12 -1.79
N PRO A 119 16.04 -7.41 -2.12
CA PRO A 119 15.97 -7.85 -3.51
C PRO A 119 14.78 -7.18 -4.23
N GLY A 120 15.03 -6.61 -5.41
CA GLY A 120 13.98 -5.96 -6.20
C GLY A 120 13.47 -4.62 -5.63
N GLY A 121 14.23 -3.98 -4.73
CA GLY A 121 13.90 -2.65 -4.20
C GLY A 121 13.81 -1.61 -5.34
N TRP A 122 12.60 -1.08 -5.55
CA TRP A 122 12.32 -0.09 -6.61
C TRP A 122 11.96 1.29 -6.04
N ILE A 123 11.63 1.36 -4.75
CA ILE A 123 11.18 2.60 -4.12
C ILE A 123 12.37 3.52 -3.90
N ASN A 124 12.36 4.68 -4.54
CA ASN A 124 13.33 5.75 -4.34
C ASN A 124 12.74 6.90 -3.50
N HIS A 125 13.55 7.90 -3.20
CA HIS A 125 13.14 9.05 -2.35
C HIS A 125 11.96 9.83 -2.92
N GLN A 126 11.77 9.88 -4.24
CA GLN A 126 10.63 10.57 -4.87
C GLN A 126 9.32 9.83 -4.56
N PHE A 127 9.33 8.51 -4.62
CA PHE A 127 8.17 7.68 -4.24
C PHE A 127 7.88 7.79 -2.74
N VAL A 128 8.90 7.76 -1.89
CA VAL A 128 8.71 7.98 -0.44
C VAL A 128 8.01 9.31 -0.19
N ALA A 129 8.47 10.41 -0.79
CA ALA A 129 7.87 11.72 -0.62
C ALA A 129 6.42 11.75 -1.14
N ALA A 130 6.17 11.21 -2.34
CA ALA A 130 4.86 11.22 -2.97
C ALA A 130 3.80 10.43 -2.17
N TYR A 131 4.14 9.23 -1.72
CA TYR A 131 3.20 8.43 -0.91
C TYR A 131 3.03 8.94 0.52
N THR A 132 4.04 9.63 1.08
CA THR A 132 3.89 10.36 2.35
C THR A 132 2.87 11.49 2.20
N GLN A 133 2.90 12.27 1.11
CA GLN A 133 1.89 13.28 0.83
C GLN A 133 0.49 12.66 0.66
N LEU A 134 0.36 11.53 -0.05
CA LEU A 134 -0.92 10.83 -0.15
C LEU A 134 -1.42 10.34 1.21
N HIS A 135 -0.52 9.91 2.10
CA HIS A 135 -0.88 9.52 3.46
C HIS A 135 -1.39 10.72 4.27
N GLU A 136 -0.71 11.86 4.20
CA GLU A 136 -1.14 13.11 4.86
C GLU A 136 -2.51 13.59 4.39
N LEU A 137 -2.84 13.33 3.11
CA LEU A 137 -4.15 13.60 2.52
C LEU A 137 -5.20 12.50 2.84
N GLY A 138 -4.82 11.40 3.48
CA GLY A 138 -5.73 10.31 3.85
C GLY A 138 -6.06 9.32 2.73
N TRP A 139 -5.25 9.26 1.66
CA TRP A 139 -5.41 8.32 0.54
C TRP A 139 -4.47 7.12 0.62
N ALA A 140 -3.27 7.27 1.17
CA ALA A 140 -2.36 6.16 1.39
C ALA A 140 -2.39 5.74 2.87
N HIS A 141 -2.33 4.43 3.10
CA HIS A 141 -2.43 3.83 4.42
C HIS A 141 -1.37 2.75 4.61
N SER A 142 -1.03 2.50 5.85
CA SER A 142 -0.13 1.41 6.22
C SER A 142 -0.77 0.44 7.21
N VAL A 143 -0.29 -0.78 7.16
CA VAL A 143 -0.54 -1.82 8.15
C VAL A 143 0.80 -2.19 8.76
N GLU A 144 0.91 -2.10 10.06
CA GLU A 144 2.12 -2.38 10.81
C GLU A 144 1.98 -3.64 11.64
N VAL A 145 3.03 -4.43 11.66
CA VAL A 145 3.13 -5.63 12.49
C VAL A 145 4.23 -5.44 13.51
N PHE A 146 3.85 -5.41 14.79
CA PHE A 146 4.77 -5.29 15.92
C PHE A 146 4.82 -6.61 16.71
N GLU A 147 5.96 -6.93 17.31
CA GLU A 147 6.01 -8.01 18.29
C GLU A 147 5.17 -7.68 19.52
N ARG A 148 4.46 -8.68 20.03
CA ARG A 148 3.63 -8.51 21.23
C ARG A 148 4.49 -8.24 22.45
N GLY A 149 4.24 -7.10 23.11
CA GLY A 149 5.02 -6.61 24.26
C GLY A 149 6.29 -5.86 23.87
N GLY A 150 6.63 -5.80 22.57
CA GLY A 150 7.72 -5.01 22.01
C GLY A 150 7.23 -3.73 21.30
N ARG A 151 8.20 -2.88 20.92
CA ARG A 151 7.98 -1.71 20.08
C ARG A 151 8.65 -1.86 18.70
N GLU A 152 9.16 -3.05 18.43
CA GLU A 152 9.86 -3.33 17.19
C GLU A 152 8.86 -3.58 16.07
N LEU A 153 9.01 -2.83 14.97
CA LEU A 153 8.26 -3.02 13.74
C LEU A 153 8.92 -4.16 12.97
N VAL A 154 8.26 -5.31 12.92
CA VAL A 154 8.80 -6.54 12.33
C VAL A 154 8.17 -6.92 11.00
N GLY A 155 7.17 -6.20 10.58
CA GLY A 155 6.54 -6.34 9.27
C GLY A 155 5.61 -5.17 8.99
N GLY A 156 5.28 -4.99 7.71
CA GLY A 156 4.34 -3.96 7.31
C GLY A 156 4.13 -3.92 5.81
N LEU A 157 3.05 -3.29 5.43
CA LEU A 157 2.74 -2.98 4.04
C LEU A 157 2.14 -1.58 3.96
N TYR A 158 2.24 -0.95 2.80
CA TYR A 158 1.48 0.25 2.49
C TYR A 158 0.77 0.11 1.15
N GLY A 159 -0.25 0.94 0.97
CA GLY A 159 -1.02 0.99 -0.26
C GLY A 159 -1.93 2.21 -0.33
N VAL A 160 -2.63 2.33 -1.46
CA VAL A 160 -3.56 3.42 -1.74
C VAL A 160 -4.99 2.90 -1.71
N ARG A 161 -5.85 3.61 -1.00
CA ARG A 161 -7.28 3.30 -0.94
C ARG A 161 -8.03 4.13 -1.97
N ILE A 162 -8.74 3.46 -2.87
CA ILE A 162 -9.67 4.08 -3.82
C ILE A 162 -11.02 3.39 -3.64
N ASP A 163 -11.98 4.09 -3.08
CA ASP A 163 -13.33 3.57 -2.79
C ASP A 163 -13.30 2.23 -2.03
N GLY A 164 -13.72 1.14 -2.66
CA GLY A 164 -13.72 -0.21 -2.13
C GLY A 164 -12.45 -1.03 -2.41
N LEU A 165 -11.44 -0.44 -3.06
CA LEU A 165 -10.17 -1.08 -3.38
C LEU A 165 -9.06 -0.57 -2.45
N PHE A 166 -8.24 -1.51 -1.96
CA PHE A 166 -6.92 -1.21 -1.42
C PHE A 166 -5.85 -1.74 -2.37
N ALA A 167 -5.17 -0.84 -3.08
CA ALA A 167 -4.06 -1.18 -3.95
C ALA A 167 -2.79 -1.30 -3.10
N GLY A 168 -2.39 -2.53 -2.77
CA GLY A 168 -1.14 -2.79 -2.04
C GLY A 168 0.08 -2.53 -2.94
N GLU A 169 1.01 -1.70 -2.46
CA GLU A 169 2.16 -1.24 -3.23
C GLU A 169 3.43 -2.01 -2.90
N SER A 170 3.76 -2.08 -1.63
CA SER A 170 4.93 -2.82 -1.18
C SER A 170 4.74 -3.29 0.26
N MET A 171 5.48 -4.35 0.62
CA MET A 171 5.50 -4.91 1.95
C MET A 171 6.90 -5.37 2.33
N PHE A 172 7.16 -5.49 3.62
CA PHE A 172 8.39 -6.09 4.15
C PHE A 172 8.07 -6.95 5.36
N HIS A 173 8.96 -7.87 5.69
CA HIS A 173 8.96 -8.60 6.97
C HIS A 173 10.39 -8.84 7.44
N LEU A 174 10.60 -8.80 8.74
CA LEU A 174 11.85 -9.11 9.44
C LEU A 174 11.73 -10.37 10.31
N ALA A 175 10.49 -10.80 10.56
CA ALA A 175 10.19 -12.01 11.32
C ALA A 175 9.22 -12.89 10.52
N ASN A 176 9.26 -14.22 10.77
CA ASN A 176 8.40 -15.17 10.08
C ASN A 176 6.92 -14.90 10.36
N ASP A 177 6.11 -14.84 9.34
CA ASP A 177 4.66 -14.61 9.38
C ASP A 177 4.28 -13.22 9.97
N ALA A 178 5.18 -12.24 9.90
CA ALA A 178 4.92 -10.85 10.29
C ALA A 178 4.40 -10.02 9.13
#